data_5fc4a887ac940fd019217d0a293e636f
#
_entry.id   5fc4a887ac940fd019217d0a293e636f
#
_cell.length_a   1.000
_cell.length_b   1.000
_cell.length_c   1.000
_cell.angle_alpha   90.00
_cell.angle_beta   90.00
_cell.angle_gamma   90.00
#
_symmetry.space_group_name_H-M   'P 1'
#
loop_
_entity.id
_entity.type
_entity.pdbx_description
1 polymer ?
#
loop_
_entity_poly.entity_id
_entity_poly.type
_entity_poly.pdbx_seq_one_letter_code
_entity_poly.pdbx_strand_id
1 'polypeptide(L)'
;MLKGYTKQEISWMMYDWANSAHSVIIVTLLPIFFDTVAGYTADSVSSMSTWGYATSIAMLIVALAAPFLGVFGDIRGMRKKLFSFFMLLGVAACAGMAFTPGMDFTSGPVAAGKVASLILVLYIVSVIGFDASAIYYDAFLTDVTTEDRMDKVSTMGYGLGYIGGSTIPLLIFLIMNLVGVPMLTCLAFVFGLTAVWWLAFSLPLLKNCEQTSGKPYEKGDVARSIKGVGTTIKEIIANKPMLIYILSYFFYIDGVHTVISMATTYGTNLGLDSTGMMLALLLVQILGLPFCLLYIKCSEKFGARTMVGFGICVYMFICIFAFFMNSLWQFWVLAVLCATSQGGIQALSRSMYGKLIPDKDRSGEFFGFFDIFGKFSSIMGPALVGVVSSVVANGMLGAQGLTAQTATAEQID
;
A
#
# COMPACT_ATOMS: atom_id res chain seq x y z
N MET A 1 -21.25 -10.41 11.58
CA MET A 1 -19.82 -10.04 11.48
C MET A 1 -19.51 -8.80 12.32
N LEU A 2 -20.23 -7.68 12.15
CA LEU A 2 -19.95 -6.41 12.87
C LEU A 2 -20.66 -6.23 14.21
N LYS A 3 -21.39 -7.24 14.70
CA LYS A 3 -22.07 -7.22 16.01
C LYS A 3 -21.02 -7.16 17.13
N GLY A 4 -21.14 -6.17 18.02
CA GLY A 4 -20.18 -5.95 19.12
C GLY A 4 -19.10 -4.88 18.85
N TYR A 5 -19.13 -4.24 17.69
CA TYR A 5 -18.34 -3.04 17.41
C TYR A 5 -19.18 -1.78 17.62
N THR A 6 -18.55 -0.70 18.05
CA THR A 6 -19.19 0.61 18.18
C THR A 6 -19.43 1.23 16.80
N LYS A 7 -20.31 2.23 16.72
CA LYS A 7 -20.57 2.96 15.46
C LYS A 7 -19.31 3.66 14.96
N GLN A 8 -18.47 4.19 15.85
CA GLN A 8 -17.21 4.84 15.49
C GLN A 8 -16.20 3.83 14.94
N GLU A 9 -16.04 2.67 15.61
CA GLU A 9 -15.18 1.59 15.15
C GLU A 9 -15.59 1.11 13.74
N ILE A 10 -16.88 0.86 13.51
CA ILE A 10 -17.39 0.46 12.18
C ILE A 10 -17.09 1.54 11.14
N SER A 11 -17.33 2.81 11.48
CA SER A 11 -17.11 3.92 10.56
C SER A 11 -15.64 4.11 10.20
N TRP A 12 -14.74 3.86 11.15
CA TRP A 12 -13.31 3.86 10.93
C TRP A 12 -12.89 2.68 10.03
N MET A 13 -13.34 1.46 10.32
CA MET A 13 -13.06 0.28 9.51
C MET A 13 -13.57 0.40 8.06
N MET A 14 -14.66 1.14 7.83
CA MET A 14 -15.19 1.41 6.49
C MET A 14 -14.22 2.21 5.61
N TYR A 15 -13.23 2.86 6.20
CA TYR A 15 -12.20 3.51 5.40
C TYR A 15 -11.21 2.50 4.78
N ASP A 16 -10.86 1.40 5.45
CA ASP A 16 -10.10 0.31 4.82
C ASP A 16 -10.90 -0.31 3.64
N TRP A 17 -12.23 -0.46 3.80
CA TRP A 17 -13.11 -0.84 2.69
C TRP A 17 -13.08 0.19 1.54
N ALA A 18 -12.98 1.47 1.86
CA ALA A 18 -12.98 2.56 0.88
C ALA A 18 -11.67 2.61 0.08
N ASN A 19 -10.54 2.70 0.78
CA ASN A 19 -9.24 3.01 0.18
C ASN A 19 -8.55 1.81 -0.47
N SER A 20 -8.91 0.57 -0.10
CA SER A 20 -8.33 -0.64 -0.70
C SER A 20 -8.66 -0.77 -2.19
N ALA A 21 -9.71 -0.11 -2.70
CA ALA A 21 -9.97 -0.02 -4.14
C ALA A 21 -8.81 0.69 -4.88
N HIS A 22 -8.31 1.80 -4.32
CA HIS A 22 -7.14 2.50 -4.87
C HIS A 22 -5.91 1.58 -4.87
N SER A 23 -5.61 0.92 -3.75
CA SER A 23 -4.43 0.05 -3.62
C SER A 23 -4.38 -1.04 -4.68
N VAL A 24 -5.52 -1.64 -5.02
CA VAL A 24 -5.55 -2.74 -6.00
C VAL A 24 -5.67 -2.20 -7.42
N ILE A 25 -6.64 -1.33 -7.70
CA ILE A 25 -6.93 -0.91 -9.06
C ILE A 25 -5.84 -0.01 -9.63
N ILE A 26 -5.42 1.00 -8.87
CA ILE A 26 -4.41 1.95 -9.36
C ILE A 26 -3.02 1.31 -9.41
N VAL A 27 -2.65 0.53 -8.39
CA VAL A 27 -1.32 -0.11 -8.36
C VAL A 27 -1.19 -1.25 -9.37
N THR A 28 -2.30 -1.94 -9.70
CA THR A 28 -2.25 -3.10 -10.62
C THR A 28 -2.54 -2.72 -12.08
N LEU A 29 -3.56 -1.91 -12.34
CA LEU A 29 -4.05 -1.68 -13.70
C LEU A 29 -3.45 -0.44 -14.36
N LEU A 30 -3.13 0.59 -13.58
CA LEU A 30 -2.60 1.83 -14.14
C LEU A 30 -1.20 1.66 -14.77
N PRO A 31 -0.25 0.87 -14.20
CA PRO A 31 1.02 0.59 -14.86
C PRO A 31 0.86 -0.08 -16.23
N ILE A 32 -0.08 -1.02 -16.36
CA ILE A 32 -0.38 -1.71 -17.63
C ILE A 32 -0.91 -0.71 -18.67
N PHE A 33 -1.81 0.17 -18.25
CA PHE A 33 -2.32 1.22 -19.14
C PHE A 33 -1.23 2.22 -19.52
N PHE A 34 -0.40 2.64 -18.56
CA PHE A 34 0.74 3.52 -18.82
C PHE A 34 1.71 2.92 -19.83
N ASP A 35 2.05 1.64 -19.69
CA ASP A 35 2.92 0.92 -20.62
C ASP A 35 2.33 0.91 -22.03
N THR A 36 1.03 0.68 -22.15
CA THR A 36 0.31 0.75 -23.43
C THR A 36 0.45 2.14 -24.08
N VAL A 37 0.26 3.22 -23.32
CA VAL A 37 0.39 4.61 -23.83
C VAL A 37 1.85 4.94 -24.16
N ALA A 38 2.79 4.52 -23.33
CA ALA A 38 4.23 4.74 -23.51
C ALA A 38 4.76 4.11 -24.79
N GLY A 39 4.18 2.99 -25.23
CA GLY A 39 4.52 2.32 -26.49
C GLY A 39 4.29 3.19 -27.75
N TYR A 40 3.49 4.25 -27.65
CA TYR A 40 3.26 5.23 -28.72
C TYR A 40 4.16 6.48 -28.62
N THR A 41 5.02 6.60 -27.60
CA THR A 41 5.94 7.73 -27.46
C THR A 41 7.19 7.56 -28.32
N ALA A 42 7.87 8.66 -28.64
CA ALA A 42 9.09 8.63 -29.46
C ALA A 42 10.33 8.14 -28.69
N ASP A 43 10.30 8.21 -27.36
CA ASP A 43 11.43 7.86 -26.53
C ASP A 43 11.40 6.37 -26.19
N SER A 44 12.48 5.67 -26.54
CA SER A 44 12.74 4.27 -26.16
C SER A 44 13.10 4.11 -24.68
N VAL A 45 12.90 5.16 -23.84
CA VAL A 45 13.08 5.03 -22.40
C VAL A 45 12.05 4.03 -21.90
N SER A 46 12.53 2.97 -21.30
CA SER A 46 11.69 1.91 -20.74
C SER A 46 10.55 2.54 -19.90
N SER A 47 9.31 2.27 -20.28
CA SER A 47 8.11 2.68 -19.55
C SER A 47 8.21 2.28 -18.08
N MET A 48 8.83 1.12 -17.82
CA MET A 48 9.10 0.59 -16.48
C MET A 48 10.01 1.51 -15.65
N SER A 49 11.08 2.06 -16.25
CA SER A 49 11.96 3.01 -15.54
C SER A 49 11.24 4.29 -15.20
N THR A 50 10.47 4.84 -16.13
CA THR A 50 9.69 6.07 -15.93
C THR A 50 8.63 5.89 -14.84
N TRP A 51 7.94 4.75 -14.84
CA TRP A 51 7.00 4.38 -13.79
C TRP A 51 7.68 4.24 -12.44
N GLY A 52 8.83 3.57 -12.39
CA GLY A 52 9.66 3.42 -11.19
C GLY A 52 10.09 4.76 -10.60
N TYR A 53 10.52 5.71 -11.43
CA TYR A 53 10.83 7.07 -10.97
C TYR A 53 9.61 7.81 -10.42
N ALA A 54 8.46 7.72 -11.07
CA ALA A 54 7.23 8.35 -10.59
C ALA A 54 6.80 7.78 -9.23
N THR A 55 6.87 6.46 -9.06
CA THR A 55 6.59 5.79 -7.79
C THR A 55 7.57 6.23 -6.71
N SER A 56 8.87 6.25 -7.01
CA SER A 56 9.91 6.69 -6.07
C SER A 56 9.74 8.14 -5.64
N ILE A 57 9.41 9.03 -6.58
CA ILE A 57 9.15 10.45 -6.28
C ILE A 57 7.93 10.59 -5.35
N ALA A 58 6.82 9.90 -5.66
CA ALA A 58 5.62 9.95 -4.83
C ALA A 58 5.91 9.48 -3.39
N MET A 59 6.58 8.32 -3.25
CA MET A 59 6.95 7.76 -1.95
C MET A 59 7.90 8.64 -1.18
N LEU A 60 8.90 9.25 -1.85
CA LEU A 60 9.85 10.17 -1.22
C LEU A 60 9.16 11.42 -0.69
N ILE A 61 8.25 12.01 -1.48
CA ILE A 61 7.47 13.20 -1.06
C ILE A 61 6.68 12.86 0.21
N VAL A 62 5.96 11.74 0.23
CA VAL A 62 5.17 11.33 1.39
C VAL A 62 6.07 11.02 2.58
N ALA A 63 7.13 10.24 2.42
CA ALA A 63 8.03 9.88 3.50
C ALA A 63 8.66 11.10 4.18
N LEU A 64 9.11 12.09 3.40
CA LEU A 64 9.68 13.33 3.94
C LEU A 64 8.62 14.22 4.60
N ALA A 65 7.38 14.21 4.09
CA ALA A 65 6.29 15.03 4.63
C ALA A 65 5.61 14.38 5.85
N ALA A 66 5.62 13.06 5.97
CA ALA A 66 4.83 12.30 6.95
C ALA A 66 4.98 12.78 8.41
N PRO A 67 6.17 13.03 8.97
CA PRO A 67 6.30 13.51 10.35
C PRO A 67 5.64 14.88 10.55
N PHE A 68 5.80 15.77 9.56
CA PHE A 68 5.23 17.11 9.61
C PHE A 68 3.71 17.07 9.47
N LEU A 69 3.21 16.25 8.55
CA LEU A 69 1.78 16.03 8.38
C LEU A 69 1.15 15.48 9.65
N GLY A 70 1.80 14.52 10.30
CA GLY A 70 1.37 13.95 11.56
C GLY A 70 1.22 14.99 12.67
N VAL A 71 2.22 15.85 12.82
CA VAL A 71 2.22 16.96 13.80
C VAL A 71 1.02 17.90 13.60
N PHE A 72 0.71 18.26 12.33
CA PHE A 72 -0.48 19.08 12.05
C PHE A 72 -1.79 18.38 12.43
N GLY A 73 -1.82 17.05 12.31
CA GLY A 73 -2.94 16.21 12.71
C GLY A 73 -3.18 16.18 14.22
N ASP A 74 -2.19 16.53 15.03
CA ASP A 74 -2.29 16.57 16.49
C ASP A 74 -2.87 17.89 17.04
N ILE A 75 -3.05 18.88 16.17
CA ILE A 75 -3.82 20.07 16.51
C ILE A 75 -5.31 19.67 16.54
N ARG A 76 -5.97 19.95 17.68
CA ARG A 76 -7.37 19.59 17.87
C ARG A 76 -8.27 20.13 16.77
N GLY A 77 -9.05 19.23 16.14
CA GLY A 77 -9.96 19.54 15.03
C GLY A 77 -9.30 19.64 13.66
N MET A 78 -7.97 19.49 13.56
CA MET A 78 -7.26 19.50 12.28
C MET A 78 -7.16 18.13 11.63
N ARG A 79 -7.08 17.03 12.40
CA ARG A 79 -6.94 15.64 11.89
C ARG A 79 -7.98 15.32 10.83
N LYS A 80 -9.25 15.58 11.12
CA LYS A 80 -10.36 15.32 10.20
C LYS A 80 -10.31 16.20 8.94
N LYS A 81 -9.91 17.47 9.08
CA LYS A 81 -9.79 18.40 7.96
C LYS A 81 -8.68 17.99 7.01
N LEU A 82 -7.52 17.65 7.55
CA LEU A 82 -6.36 17.20 6.79
C LEU A 82 -6.61 15.84 6.13
N PHE A 83 -7.19 14.90 6.87
CA PHE A 83 -7.69 13.64 6.31
C PHE A 83 -8.60 13.88 5.11
N SER A 84 -9.61 14.74 5.26
CA SER A 84 -10.56 15.06 4.19
C SER A 84 -9.88 15.69 2.98
N PHE A 85 -8.93 16.61 3.21
CA PHE A 85 -8.19 17.27 2.14
C PHE A 85 -7.40 16.28 1.31
N PHE A 86 -6.56 15.44 1.94
CA PHE A 86 -5.73 14.49 1.22
C PHE A 86 -6.55 13.35 0.59
N MET A 87 -7.58 12.87 1.27
CA MET A 87 -8.52 11.90 0.71
C MET A 87 -9.20 12.45 -0.54
N LEU A 88 -9.73 13.68 -0.50
CA LEU A 88 -10.37 14.31 -1.67
C LEU A 88 -9.38 14.58 -2.80
N LEU A 89 -8.13 14.93 -2.48
CA LEU A 89 -7.06 15.09 -3.46
C LEU A 89 -6.80 13.76 -4.22
N GLY A 90 -6.70 12.66 -3.49
CA GLY A 90 -6.56 11.32 -4.07
C GLY A 90 -7.76 10.90 -4.91
N VAL A 91 -8.97 11.11 -4.40
CA VAL A 91 -10.23 10.83 -5.11
C VAL A 91 -10.33 11.64 -6.41
N ALA A 92 -9.99 12.93 -6.38
CA ALA A 92 -10.01 13.79 -7.57
C ALA A 92 -9.00 13.31 -8.61
N ALA A 93 -7.81 12.88 -8.19
CA ALA A 93 -6.82 12.30 -9.09
C ALA A 93 -7.31 10.99 -9.72
N CYS A 94 -7.93 10.09 -8.96
CA CYS A 94 -8.56 8.87 -9.49
C CYS A 94 -9.69 9.19 -10.48
N ALA A 95 -10.52 10.19 -10.18
CA ALA A 95 -11.56 10.66 -11.10
C ALA A 95 -10.95 11.23 -12.40
N GLY A 96 -9.83 11.96 -12.30
CA GLY A 96 -9.07 12.44 -13.45
C GLY A 96 -8.54 11.29 -14.33
N MET A 97 -8.05 10.22 -13.70
CA MET A 97 -7.56 9.02 -14.41
C MET A 97 -8.65 8.35 -15.25
N ALA A 98 -9.93 8.40 -14.84
CA ALA A 98 -11.04 7.83 -15.58
C ALA A 98 -11.22 8.42 -16.98
N PHE A 99 -10.74 9.63 -17.23
CA PHE A 99 -10.82 10.28 -18.53
C PHE A 99 -9.64 9.92 -19.45
N THR A 100 -8.50 9.47 -18.91
CA THR A 100 -7.27 9.23 -19.67
C THR A 100 -7.39 8.12 -20.73
N PRO A 101 -8.14 7.00 -20.52
CA PRO A 101 -8.33 5.98 -21.56
C PRO A 101 -9.13 6.48 -22.80
N GLY A 102 -9.94 7.53 -22.62
CA GLY A 102 -10.70 8.17 -23.72
C GLY A 102 -9.93 9.26 -24.47
N MET A 103 -8.71 9.58 -24.02
CA MET A 103 -7.87 10.59 -24.72
C MET A 103 -7.14 9.97 -25.92
N ASP A 104 -6.87 10.81 -26.91
CA ASP A 104 -6.11 10.37 -28.06
C ASP A 104 -4.62 10.28 -27.72
N PHE A 105 -4.09 9.07 -27.72
CA PHE A 105 -2.67 8.77 -27.60
C PHE A 105 -2.11 8.00 -28.80
N THR A 106 -2.95 7.72 -29.80
CA THR A 106 -2.58 6.91 -30.98
C THR A 106 -2.24 7.76 -32.20
N SER A 107 -2.61 9.03 -32.23
CA SER A 107 -2.37 9.93 -33.38
C SER A 107 -0.92 10.37 -33.53
N GLY A 108 -0.03 10.03 -32.60
CA GLY A 108 1.41 10.26 -32.70
C GLY A 108 2.12 10.49 -31.37
N PRO A 109 3.48 10.52 -31.40
CA PRO A 109 4.30 10.55 -30.17
C PRO A 109 4.03 11.74 -29.25
N VAL A 110 3.69 12.89 -29.81
CA VAL A 110 3.38 14.10 -29.00
C VAL A 110 2.07 13.94 -28.24
N ALA A 111 1.04 13.34 -28.85
CA ALA A 111 -0.23 13.07 -28.21
C ALA A 111 -0.05 12.03 -27.09
N ALA A 112 0.63 10.94 -27.38
CA ALA A 112 0.98 9.90 -26.40
C ALA A 112 1.78 10.47 -25.20
N GLY A 113 2.79 11.31 -25.47
CA GLY A 113 3.60 11.94 -24.43
C GLY A 113 2.79 12.83 -23.48
N LYS A 114 1.79 13.56 -23.99
CA LYS A 114 0.89 14.36 -23.15
C LYS A 114 0.03 13.47 -22.24
N VAL A 115 -0.54 12.39 -22.79
CA VAL A 115 -1.36 11.45 -22.01
C VAL A 115 -0.53 10.74 -20.97
N ALA A 116 0.67 10.23 -21.35
CA ALA A 116 1.59 9.60 -20.44
C ALA A 116 1.99 10.52 -19.28
N SER A 117 2.36 11.77 -19.56
CA SER A 117 2.69 12.75 -18.54
C SER A 117 1.50 13.04 -17.60
N LEU A 118 0.28 13.15 -18.14
CA LEU A 118 -0.91 13.34 -17.32
C LEU A 118 -1.16 12.14 -16.40
N ILE A 119 -1.02 10.92 -16.90
CA ILE A 119 -1.14 9.69 -16.09
C ILE A 119 -0.16 9.72 -14.92
N LEU A 120 1.12 10.05 -15.18
CA LEU A 120 2.15 10.11 -14.13
C LEU A 120 1.83 11.17 -13.06
N VAL A 121 1.39 12.37 -13.48
CA VAL A 121 1.01 13.43 -12.53
C VAL A 121 -0.17 13.00 -11.68
N LEU A 122 -1.23 12.47 -12.31
CA LEU A 122 -2.42 11.98 -11.59
C LEU A 122 -2.05 10.82 -10.64
N TYR A 123 -1.18 9.92 -11.07
CA TYR A 123 -0.67 8.83 -10.23
C TYR A 123 0.06 9.37 -8.99
N ILE A 124 1.04 10.25 -9.17
CA ILE A 124 1.79 10.85 -8.05
C ILE A 124 0.83 11.55 -7.08
N VAL A 125 -0.10 12.36 -7.59
CA VAL A 125 -1.09 13.07 -6.76
C VAL A 125 -2.00 12.09 -6.02
N SER A 126 -2.44 11.01 -6.68
CA SER A 126 -3.31 10.00 -6.05
C SER A 126 -2.61 9.26 -4.93
N VAL A 127 -1.33 8.90 -5.12
CA VAL A 127 -0.50 8.23 -4.10
C VAL A 127 -0.25 9.16 -2.92
N ILE A 128 0.10 10.43 -3.17
CA ILE A 128 0.25 11.43 -2.09
C ILE A 128 -1.06 11.58 -1.31
N GLY A 129 -2.20 11.67 -2.00
CA GLY A 129 -3.51 11.75 -1.35
C GLY A 129 -3.84 10.51 -0.52
N PHE A 130 -3.56 9.33 -1.05
CA PHE A 130 -3.79 8.04 -0.39
C PHE A 130 -2.92 7.91 0.87
N ASP A 131 -1.62 8.07 0.71
CA ASP A 131 -0.66 7.86 1.80
C ASP A 131 -0.76 8.94 2.89
N ALA A 132 -0.88 10.21 2.51
CA ALA A 132 -1.03 11.28 3.50
C ALA A 132 -2.37 11.17 4.27
N SER A 133 -3.44 10.72 3.64
CA SER A 133 -4.69 10.45 4.35
C SER A 133 -4.59 9.26 5.30
N ALA A 134 -3.77 8.25 4.96
CA ALA A 134 -3.54 7.08 5.81
C ALA A 134 -2.88 7.43 7.14
N ILE A 135 -1.97 8.43 7.19
CA ILE A 135 -1.36 8.91 8.46
C ILE A 135 -2.44 9.34 9.46
N TYR A 136 -3.41 10.13 8.98
CA TYR A 136 -4.51 10.61 9.84
C TYR A 136 -5.50 9.50 10.17
N TYR A 137 -5.75 8.61 9.22
CA TYR A 137 -6.60 7.45 9.42
C TYR A 137 -6.04 6.54 10.51
N ASP A 138 -4.75 6.24 10.47
CA ASP A 138 -4.09 5.42 11.49
C ASP A 138 -4.08 6.12 12.84
N ALA A 139 -3.85 7.43 12.88
CA ALA A 139 -3.91 8.21 14.10
C ALA A 139 -5.33 8.23 14.74
N PHE A 140 -6.40 8.16 13.95
CA PHE A 140 -7.76 8.03 14.45
C PHE A 140 -8.00 6.71 15.20
N LEU A 141 -7.19 5.68 15.01
CA LEU A 141 -7.34 4.42 15.76
C LEU A 141 -7.31 4.65 17.27
N THR A 142 -6.49 5.59 17.74
CA THR A 142 -6.41 5.94 19.18
C THR A 142 -7.61 6.73 19.69
N ASP A 143 -8.39 7.35 18.79
CA ASP A 143 -9.58 8.13 19.13
C ASP A 143 -10.86 7.27 19.12
N VAL A 144 -10.93 6.27 18.22
CA VAL A 144 -12.18 5.55 17.94
C VAL A 144 -12.34 4.27 18.77
N THR A 145 -11.27 3.78 19.40
CA THR A 145 -11.31 2.55 20.18
C THR A 145 -10.35 2.58 21.38
N THR A 146 -10.51 1.62 22.28
CA THR A 146 -9.68 1.44 23.47
C THR A 146 -8.51 0.47 23.17
N GLU A 147 -7.45 0.52 23.98
CA GLU A 147 -6.23 -0.27 23.76
C GLU A 147 -6.48 -1.78 23.71
N ASP A 148 -7.38 -2.27 24.53
CA ASP A 148 -7.79 -3.69 24.58
C ASP A 148 -8.50 -4.14 23.31
N ARG A 149 -9.10 -3.22 22.56
CA ARG A 149 -9.85 -3.48 21.32
C ARG A 149 -9.08 -3.16 20.04
N MET A 150 -7.97 -2.43 20.13
CA MET A 150 -7.21 -1.97 18.93
C MET A 150 -6.85 -3.11 17.99
N ASP A 151 -6.38 -4.26 18.49
CA ASP A 151 -5.99 -5.41 17.66
C ASP A 151 -7.18 -5.92 16.84
N LYS A 152 -8.32 -6.03 17.50
CA LYS A 152 -9.56 -6.51 16.89
C LYS A 152 -10.11 -5.53 15.84
N VAL A 153 -10.13 -4.24 16.17
CA VAL A 153 -10.64 -3.18 15.28
C VAL A 153 -9.72 -3.02 14.07
N SER A 154 -8.40 -2.96 14.28
CA SER A 154 -7.43 -2.85 13.21
C SER A 154 -7.47 -4.05 12.26
N THR A 155 -7.52 -5.28 12.78
CA THR A 155 -7.54 -6.49 11.96
C THR A 155 -8.86 -6.65 11.20
N MET A 156 -9.98 -6.25 11.79
CA MET A 156 -11.27 -6.26 11.08
C MET A 156 -11.28 -5.23 9.94
N GLY A 157 -10.69 -4.04 10.13
CA GLY A 157 -10.55 -3.03 9.07
C GLY A 157 -9.83 -3.59 7.84
N TYR A 158 -8.65 -4.18 8.04
CA TYR A 158 -7.92 -4.84 6.94
C TYR A 158 -8.73 -5.95 6.27
N GLY A 159 -9.41 -6.81 7.05
CA GLY A 159 -10.27 -7.86 6.49
C GLY A 159 -11.40 -7.32 5.63
N LEU A 160 -12.03 -6.22 6.05
CA LEU A 160 -13.06 -5.54 5.26
C LEU A 160 -12.46 -4.92 3.99
N GLY A 161 -11.26 -4.35 4.06
CA GLY A 161 -10.55 -3.82 2.90
C GLY A 161 -10.34 -4.87 1.83
N TYR A 162 -9.88 -6.05 2.20
CA TYR A 162 -9.66 -7.15 1.25
C TYR A 162 -10.93 -7.54 0.49
N ILE A 163 -12.03 -7.82 1.20
CA ILE A 163 -13.26 -8.31 0.53
C ILE A 163 -14.00 -7.19 -0.21
N GLY A 164 -14.01 -5.99 0.34
CA GLY A 164 -14.78 -4.87 -0.22
C GLY A 164 -14.01 -4.10 -1.27
N GLY A 165 -13.03 -3.34 -0.81
CA GLY A 165 -12.29 -2.43 -1.67
C GLY A 165 -11.42 -3.12 -2.70
N SER A 166 -10.77 -4.23 -2.34
CA SER A 166 -9.89 -4.94 -3.25
C SER A 166 -10.63 -5.90 -4.18
N THR A 167 -11.47 -6.77 -3.61
CA THR A 167 -12.10 -7.86 -4.39
C THR A 167 -13.17 -7.36 -5.34
N ILE A 168 -14.10 -6.51 -4.87
CA ILE A 168 -15.30 -6.16 -5.65
C ILE A 168 -14.94 -5.33 -6.91
N PRO A 169 -14.17 -4.23 -6.84
CA PRO A 169 -13.78 -3.49 -8.05
C PRO A 169 -12.96 -4.32 -9.04
N LEU A 170 -12.07 -5.18 -8.55
CA LEU A 170 -11.28 -6.08 -9.39
C LEU A 170 -12.16 -7.11 -10.10
N LEU A 171 -13.13 -7.72 -9.40
CA LEU A 171 -14.11 -8.64 -10.01
C LEU A 171 -14.93 -7.94 -11.07
N ILE A 172 -15.39 -6.73 -10.84
CA ILE A 172 -16.14 -5.95 -11.84
C ILE A 172 -15.29 -5.76 -13.09
N PHE A 173 -14.02 -5.35 -12.95
CA PHE A 173 -13.09 -5.23 -14.07
C PHE A 173 -12.94 -6.55 -14.86
N LEU A 174 -12.69 -7.65 -14.14
CA LEU A 174 -12.53 -8.96 -14.76
C LEU A 174 -13.79 -9.42 -15.50
N ILE A 175 -14.97 -9.24 -14.91
CA ILE A 175 -16.25 -9.59 -15.54
C ILE A 175 -16.47 -8.76 -16.80
N MET A 176 -16.24 -7.43 -16.75
CA MET A 176 -16.37 -6.56 -17.92
C MET A 176 -15.46 -7.01 -19.06
N ASN A 177 -14.21 -7.37 -18.74
CA ASN A 177 -13.25 -7.86 -19.72
C ASN A 177 -13.70 -9.22 -20.32
N LEU A 178 -14.17 -10.16 -19.49
CA LEU A 178 -14.64 -11.46 -19.91
C LEU A 178 -15.89 -11.42 -20.81
N VAL A 179 -16.78 -10.45 -20.60
CA VAL A 179 -17.97 -10.28 -21.48
C VAL A 179 -17.66 -9.48 -22.76
N GLY A 180 -16.38 -9.16 -23.00
CA GLY A 180 -15.93 -8.53 -24.24
C GLY A 180 -16.05 -7.01 -24.28
N VAL A 181 -16.18 -6.32 -23.14
CA VAL A 181 -16.11 -4.84 -23.09
C VAL A 181 -14.68 -4.42 -23.48
N PRO A 182 -14.51 -3.43 -24.38
CA PRO A 182 -13.19 -2.95 -24.76
C PRO A 182 -12.33 -2.54 -23.54
N MET A 183 -11.05 -2.92 -23.55
CA MET A 183 -10.12 -2.72 -22.43
C MET A 183 -10.07 -1.26 -21.94
N LEU A 184 -10.00 -0.29 -22.85
CA LEU A 184 -9.97 1.13 -22.48
C LEU A 184 -11.27 1.59 -21.79
N THR A 185 -12.40 1.02 -22.18
CA THR A 185 -13.69 1.28 -21.50
C THR A 185 -13.72 0.65 -20.11
N CYS A 186 -13.18 -0.57 -19.95
CA CYS A 186 -13.06 -1.22 -18.64
C CYS A 186 -12.17 -0.38 -17.70
N LEU A 187 -11.04 0.12 -18.19
CA LEU A 187 -10.11 0.96 -17.43
C LEU A 187 -10.76 2.30 -17.02
N ALA A 188 -11.40 2.99 -17.96
CA ALA A 188 -12.12 4.24 -17.68
C ALA A 188 -13.19 4.04 -16.60
N PHE A 189 -13.98 2.98 -16.74
CA PHE A 189 -15.04 2.65 -15.78
C PHE A 189 -14.47 2.34 -14.39
N VAL A 190 -13.44 1.49 -14.30
CA VAL A 190 -12.93 1.05 -13.00
C VAL A 190 -12.13 2.14 -12.26
N PHE A 191 -11.45 3.04 -12.98
CA PHE A 191 -10.83 4.21 -12.36
C PHE A 191 -11.88 5.17 -11.80
N GLY A 192 -12.96 5.40 -12.53
CA GLY A 192 -14.10 6.18 -12.06
C GLY A 192 -14.82 5.52 -10.88
N LEU A 193 -15.05 4.21 -10.96
CA LEU A 193 -15.59 3.41 -9.85
C LEU A 193 -14.73 3.54 -8.60
N THR A 194 -13.40 3.47 -8.72
CA THR A 194 -12.47 3.62 -7.61
C THR A 194 -12.63 4.97 -6.92
N ALA A 195 -12.76 6.06 -7.68
CA ALA A 195 -12.96 7.39 -7.12
C ALA A 195 -14.29 7.48 -6.34
N VAL A 196 -15.39 7.01 -6.94
CA VAL A 196 -16.72 7.01 -6.31
C VAL A 196 -16.74 6.09 -5.09
N TRP A 197 -16.14 4.91 -5.19
CA TRP A 197 -16.03 3.94 -4.11
C TRP A 197 -15.28 4.52 -2.91
N TRP A 198 -14.10 5.07 -3.16
CA TRP A 198 -13.28 5.67 -2.11
C TRP A 198 -14.01 6.82 -1.42
N LEU A 199 -14.62 7.73 -2.18
CA LEU A 199 -15.41 8.82 -1.62
C LEU A 199 -16.60 8.31 -0.79
N ALA A 200 -17.43 7.45 -1.37
CA ALA A 200 -18.69 7.02 -0.77
C ALA A 200 -18.46 6.29 0.57
N PHE A 201 -17.51 5.37 0.61
CA PHE A 201 -17.22 4.58 1.81
C PHE A 201 -16.31 5.30 2.83
N SER A 202 -15.76 6.48 2.49
CA SER A 202 -15.11 7.37 3.46
C SER A 202 -16.11 8.24 4.24
N LEU A 203 -17.32 8.44 3.73
CA LEU A 203 -18.34 9.28 4.38
C LEU A 203 -18.69 8.84 5.82
N PRO A 204 -18.80 7.53 6.14
CA PRO A 204 -19.04 7.09 7.52
C PRO A 204 -17.98 7.61 8.51
N LEU A 205 -16.69 7.54 8.15
CA LEU A 205 -15.61 8.06 8.98
C LEU A 205 -15.77 9.57 9.19
N LEU A 206 -15.98 10.31 8.12
CA LEU A 206 -16.15 11.75 8.16
C LEU A 206 -17.35 12.17 9.02
N LYS A 207 -18.42 11.37 9.06
CA LYS A 207 -19.64 11.67 9.79
C LYS A 207 -19.57 11.29 11.27
N ASN A 208 -18.94 10.16 11.60
CA ASN A 208 -19.10 9.52 12.90
C ASN A 208 -17.81 9.49 13.74
N CYS A 209 -16.63 9.67 13.15
CA CYS A 209 -15.37 9.70 13.89
C CYS A 209 -15.02 11.15 14.24
N GLU A 210 -14.62 11.38 15.49
CA GLU A 210 -14.19 12.67 15.97
C GLU A 210 -12.80 12.54 16.60
N GLN A 211 -12.00 13.58 16.47
CA GLN A 211 -10.72 13.67 17.14
C GLN A 211 -10.96 13.99 18.61
N THR A 212 -10.66 13.05 19.49
CA THR A 212 -10.77 13.20 20.95
C THR A 212 -9.44 13.62 21.58
N SER A 213 -8.33 13.23 20.95
CA SER A 213 -6.96 13.59 21.30
C SER A 213 -6.51 14.88 20.60
N GLY A 214 -5.38 15.42 21.05
CA GLY A 214 -4.74 16.58 20.44
C GLY A 214 -4.78 17.84 21.28
N LYS A 215 -3.82 18.73 21.03
CA LYS A 215 -3.64 19.97 21.77
C LYS A 215 -4.48 21.10 21.20
N PRO A 216 -5.01 22.01 22.04
CA PRO A 216 -5.64 23.24 21.55
C PRO A 216 -4.65 24.03 20.69
N TYR A 217 -5.14 24.68 19.63
CA TYR A 217 -4.30 25.53 18.78
C TYR A 217 -3.86 26.80 19.55
N GLU A 218 -2.56 27.02 19.62
CA GLU A 218 -1.96 28.27 20.07
C GLU A 218 -1.17 28.93 18.95
N LYS A 219 -1.15 30.29 18.95
CA LYS A 219 -0.41 31.04 17.93
C LYS A 219 1.10 30.70 17.99
N GLY A 220 1.64 30.21 16.88
CA GLY A 220 3.04 29.78 16.79
C GLY A 220 3.25 28.27 16.99
N ASP A 221 2.21 27.47 17.25
CA ASP A 221 2.31 26.02 17.41
C ASP A 221 2.89 25.33 16.18
N VAL A 222 2.51 25.75 15.01
CA VAL A 222 3.03 25.19 13.76
C VAL A 222 4.57 25.24 13.71
N ALA A 223 5.16 26.39 14.04
CA ALA A 223 6.63 26.53 14.05
C ALA A 223 7.28 25.74 15.19
N ARG A 224 6.63 25.67 16.37
CA ARG A 224 7.09 24.87 17.52
C ARG A 224 7.01 23.38 17.21
N SER A 225 5.95 22.94 16.58
CA SER A 225 5.69 21.55 16.21
C SER A 225 6.67 21.05 15.16
N ILE A 226 6.98 21.86 14.13
CA ILE A 226 8.02 21.54 13.14
C ILE A 226 9.39 21.38 13.82
N LYS A 227 9.74 22.29 14.75
CA LYS A 227 10.97 22.14 15.54
C LYS A 227 10.93 20.94 16.48
N GLY A 228 9.74 20.55 16.94
CA GLY A 228 9.50 19.40 17.82
C GLY A 228 9.78 18.05 17.18
N VAL A 229 9.70 17.91 15.86
CA VAL A 229 9.97 16.66 15.13
C VAL A 229 11.32 16.04 15.51
N GLY A 230 12.38 16.88 15.65
CA GLY A 230 13.69 16.43 16.10
C GLY A 230 13.68 15.93 17.57
N THR A 231 12.80 16.47 18.41
CA THR A 231 12.62 16.02 19.81
C THR A 231 11.96 14.66 19.83
N THR A 232 10.95 14.43 19.00
CA THR A 232 10.25 13.14 18.89
C THR A 232 11.18 12.02 18.44
N ILE A 233 12.11 12.30 17.51
CA ILE A 233 13.14 11.33 17.15
C ILE A 233 13.98 10.94 18.39
N LYS A 234 14.40 11.92 19.19
CA LYS A 234 15.16 11.64 20.43
C LYS A 234 14.32 10.85 21.45
N GLU A 235 13.04 11.15 21.59
CA GLU A 235 12.11 10.43 22.44
C GLU A 235 11.94 8.96 21.98
N ILE A 236 11.77 8.73 20.69
CA ILE A 236 11.70 7.38 20.10
C ILE A 236 13.00 6.61 20.37
N ILE A 237 14.16 7.24 20.16
CA ILE A 237 15.46 6.61 20.41
C ILE A 237 15.68 6.32 21.90
N ALA A 238 15.23 7.20 22.79
CA ALA A 238 15.33 7.02 24.24
C ALA A 238 14.36 5.96 24.79
N ASN A 239 13.22 5.74 24.11
CA ASN A 239 12.25 4.73 24.47
C ASN A 239 12.65 3.38 23.83
N LYS A 240 13.48 2.60 24.54
CA LYS A 240 14.00 1.30 24.04
C LYS A 240 12.92 0.36 23.50
N PRO A 241 11.77 0.12 24.15
CA PRO A 241 10.70 -0.72 23.59
C PRO A 241 10.19 -0.22 22.24
N MET A 242 9.96 1.09 22.11
CA MET A 242 9.49 1.70 20.86
C MET A 242 10.55 1.64 19.76
N LEU A 243 11.81 1.94 20.08
CA LEU A 243 12.91 1.85 19.13
C LEU A 243 13.11 0.44 18.59
N ILE A 244 13.15 -0.56 19.49
CA ILE A 244 13.27 -1.97 19.08
C ILE A 244 12.06 -2.38 18.22
N TYR A 245 10.88 -1.92 18.58
CA TYR A 245 9.67 -2.22 17.83
C TYR A 245 9.74 -1.65 16.40
N ILE A 246 10.06 -0.36 16.25
CA ILE A 246 10.14 0.32 14.95
C ILE A 246 11.22 -0.34 14.06
N LEU A 247 12.40 -0.62 14.62
CA LEU A 247 13.46 -1.30 13.87
C LEU A 247 13.05 -2.71 13.45
N SER A 248 12.44 -3.47 14.35
CA SER A 248 11.90 -4.79 14.00
C SER A 248 10.83 -4.70 12.92
N TYR A 249 9.90 -3.75 13.07
CA TYR A 249 8.85 -3.46 12.09
C TYR A 249 9.45 -3.18 10.71
N PHE A 250 10.42 -2.29 10.64
CA PHE A 250 11.10 -1.93 9.39
C PHE A 250 11.60 -3.17 8.64
N PHE A 251 12.34 -4.07 9.31
CA PHE A 251 12.90 -5.24 8.65
C PHE A 251 11.86 -6.27 8.22
N TYR A 252 10.90 -6.61 9.08
CA TYR A 252 9.94 -7.64 8.67
C TYR A 252 8.90 -7.12 7.69
N ILE A 253 8.50 -5.84 7.79
CA ILE A 253 7.54 -5.28 6.85
C ILE A 253 8.16 -5.06 5.46
N ASP A 254 9.48 -4.81 5.39
CA ASP A 254 10.24 -4.80 4.15
C ASP A 254 10.14 -6.15 3.43
N GLY A 255 10.36 -7.25 4.14
CA GLY A 255 10.16 -8.58 3.58
C GLY A 255 8.73 -8.83 3.11
N VAL A 256 7.73 -8.43 3.89
CA VAL A 256 6.30 -8.55 3.53
C VAL A 256 5.98 -7.77 2.26
N HIS A 257 6.36 -6.48 2.20
CA HIS A 257 6.11 -5.63 1.04
C HIS A 257 6.88 -6.10 -0.21
N THR A 258 8.11 -6.59 -0.04
CA THR A 258 8.90 -7.15 -1.14
C THR A 258 8.23 -8.36 -1.76
N VAL A 259 7.78 -9.32 -0.94
CA VAL A 259 7.03 -10.49 -1.44
C VAL A 259 5.78 -10.05 -2.20
N ILE A 260 5.00 -9.11 -1.64
CA ILE A 260 3.76 -8.63 -2.28
C ILE A 260 4.05 -7.95 -3.62
N SER A 261 5.04 -7.05 -3.66
CA SER A 261 5.33 -6.23 -4.85
C SER A 261 6.07 -7.00 -5.96
N MET A 262 6.89 -7.98 -5.59
CA MET A 262 7.73 -8.71 -6.55
C MET A 262 7.13 -10.05 -7.01
N ALA A 263 6.05 -10.53 -6.38
CA ALA A 263 5.49 -11.85 -6.66
C ALA A 263 5.16 -12.06 -8.14
N THR A 264 4.47 -11.11 -8.78
CA THR A 264 4.09 -11.20 -10.19
C THR A 264 5.30 -11.09 -11.11
N THR A 265 6.22 -10.16 -10.86
CA THR A 265 7.46 -10.01 -11.63
C THR A 265 8.28 -11.30 -11.57
N TYR A 266 8.42 -11.87 -10.37
CA TYR A 266 9.15 -13.12 -10.19
C TYR A 266 8.48 -14.29 -10.94
N GLY A 267 7.14 -14.41 -10.83
CA GLY A 267 6.39 -15.43 -11.57
C GLY A 267 6.47 -15.26 -13.10
N THR A 268 6.47 -14.02 -13.59
CA THR A 268 6.63 -13.72 -15.03
C THR A 268 8.03 -14.12 -15.51
N ASN A 269 9.08 -13.82 -14.76
CA ASN A 269 10.46 -14.24 -15.09
C ASN A 269 10.63 -15.76 -15.11
N LEU A 270 9.81 -16.49 -14.37
CA LEU A 270 9.76 -17.97 -14.43
C LEU A 270 8.87 -18.49 -15.58
N GLY A 271 8.31 -17.62 -16.42
CA GLY A 271 7.44 -18.01 -17.53
C GLY A 271 6.07 -18.52 -17.11
N LEU A 272 5.59 -18.18 -15.91
CA LEU A 272 4.27 -18.62 -15.42
C LEU A 272 3.13 -17.91 -16.16
N ASP A 273 2.00 -18.61 -16.31
CA ASP A 273 0.80 -18.05 -16.96
C ASP A 273 0.25 -16.84 -16.20
N SER A 274 0.20 -15.69 -16.89
CA SER A 274 -0.25 -14.42 -16.31
C SER A 274 -1.70 -14.47 -15.81
N THR A 275 -2.60 -15.18 -16.50
CA THR A 275 -4.00 -15.32 -16.09
C THR A 275 -4.11 -16.11 -14.80
N GLY A 276 -3.37 -17.22 -14.71
CA GLY A 276 -3.30 -18.03 -13.50
C GLY A 276 -2.74 -17.27 -12.31
N MET A 277 -1.72 -16.42 -12.51
CA MET A 277 -1.17 -15.55 -11.46
C MET A 277 -2.19 -14.50 -11.01
N MET A 278 -2.91 -13.84 -11.92
CA MET A 278 -3.98 -12.88 -11.57
C MET A 278 -5.10 -13.53 -10.74
N LEU A 279 -5.51 -14.73 -11.10
CA LEU A 279 -6.51 -15.47 -10.34
C LEU A 279 -5.99 -15.85 -8.94
N ALA A 280 -4.73 -16.22 -8.81
CA ALA A 280 -4.10 -16.47 -7.51
C ALA A 280 -4.07 -15.22 -6.63
N LEU A 281 -3.75 -14.04 -7.19
CA LEU A 281 -3.82 -12.76 -6.47
C LEU A 281 -5.25 -12.42 -6.04
N LEU A 282 -6.25 -12.69 -6.89
CA LEU A 282 -7.66 -12.52 -6.51
C LEU A 282 -8.02 -13.44 -5.34
N LEU A 283 -7.52 -14.68 -5.33
CA LEU A 283 -7.72 -15.61 -4.20
C LEU A 283 -7.15 -15.04 -2.90
N VAL A 284 -5.98 -14.39 -2.93
CA VAL A 284 -5.41 -13.71 -1.75
C VAL A 284 -6.39 -12.69 -1.18
N GLN A 285 -7.03 -11.89 -2.04
CA GLN A 285 -8.00 -10.88 -1.59
C GLN A 285 -9.25 -11.54 -0.97
N ILE A 286 -9.78 -12.59 -1.57
CA ILE A 286 -10.95 -13.30 -1.07
C ILE A 286 -10.66 -13.98 0.29
N LEU A 287 -9.50 -14.62 0.41
CA LEU A 287 -9.09 -15.31 1.64
C LEU A 287 -8.65 -14.33 2.74
N GLY A 288 -8.32 -13.09 2.41
CA GLY A 288 -7.87 -12.09 3.36
C GLY A 288 -8.83 -11.89 4.53
N LEU A 289 -10.14 -11.77 4.29
CA LEU A 289 -11.13 -11.60 5.37
C LEU A 289 -11.25 -12.84 6.29
N PRO A 290 -11.44 -14.09 5.81
CA PRO A 290 -11.44 -15.27 6.65
C PRO A 290 -10.21 -15.40 7.55
N PHE A 291 -9.03 -15.14 6.99
CA PHE A 291 -7.79 -15.20 7.77
C PHE A 291 -7.65 -14.04 8.75
N CYS A 292 -8.10 -12.83 8.43
CA CYS A 292 -8.18 -11.74 9.41
C CYS A 292 -9.09 -12.11 10.59
N LEU A 293 -10.24 -12.73 10.34
CA LEU A 293 -11.12 -13.21 11.40
C LEU A 293 -10.45 -14.28 12.29
N LEU A 294 -9.66 -15.17 11.67
CA LEU A 294 -8.86 -16.15 12.40
C LEU A 294 -7.76 -15.46 13.23
N TYR A 295 -7.08 -14.49 12.66
CA TYR A 295 -6.05 -13.69 13.36
C TYR A 295 -6.61 -12.98 14.60
N ILE A 296 -7.83 -12.39 14.51
CA ILE A 296 -8.50 -11.78 15.67
C ILE A 296 -8.64 -12.81 16.81
N LYS A 297 -9.21 -13.99 16.52
CA LYS A 297 -9.40 -15.03 17.53
C LYS A 297 -8.08 -15.55 18.11
N CYS A 298 -7.08 -15.73 17.25
CA CYS A 298 -5.76 -16.19 17.67
C CYS A 298 -5.02 -15.12 18.48
N SER A 299 -5.12 -13.84 18.12
CA SER A 299 -4.49 -12.76 18.87
C SER A 299 -5.12 -12.54 20.24
N GLU A 300 -6.43 -12.74 20.38
CA GLU A 300 -7.10 -12.74 21.69
C GLU A 300 -6.58 -13.87 22.60
N LYS A 301 -6.19 -15.04 22.04
CA LYS A 301 -5.74 -16.20 22.81
C LYS A 301 -4.22 -16.20 23.05
N PHE A 302 -3.43 -15.87 22.06
CA PHE A 302 -1.96 -16.03 22.08
C PHE A 302 -1.23 -14.67 22.18
N GLY A 303 -1.94 -13.58 22.08
CA GLY A 303 -1.40 -12.21 22.06
C GLY A 303 -0.91 -11.75 20.69
N ALA A 304 -0.98 -10.44 20.44
CA ALA A 304 -0.62 -9.82 19.16
C ALA A 304 0.85 -10.08 18.79
N ARG A 305 1.78 -9.99 19.76
CA ARG A 305 3.22 -10.23 19.54
C ARG A 305 3.51 -11.62 18.98
N THR A 306 2.87 -12.65 19.54
CA THR A 306 3.01 -14.04 19.09
C THR A 306 2.49 -14.20 17.66
N MET A 307 1.35 -13.56 17.35
CA MET A 307 0.74 -13.64 16.04
C MET A 307 1.55 -12.89 14.97
N VAL A 308 2.17 -11.77 15.30
CA VAL A 308 3.14 -11.10 14.40
C VAL A 308 4.35 -12.02 14.17
N GLY A 309 4.90 -12.64 15.22
CA GLY A 309 5.97 -13.62 15.10
C GLY A 309 5.60 -14.80 14.20
N PHE A 310 4.39 -15.33 14.34
CA PHE A 310 3.86 -16.36 13.44
C PHE A 310 3.83 -15.88 11.98
N GLY A 311 3.33 -14.66 11.73
CA GLY A 311 3.31 -14.06 10.40
C GLY A 311 4.72 -13.93 9.79
N ILE A 312 5.71 -13.51 10.58
CA ILE A 312 7.12 -13.46 10.16
C ILE A 312 7.61 -14.85 9.74
N CYS A 313 7.34 -15.89 10.55
CA CYS A 313 7.72 -17.26 10.20
C CYS A 313 7.07 -17.73 8.90
N VAL A 314 5.80 -17.38 8.66
CA VAL A 314 5.12 -17.71 7.40
C VAL A 314 5.81 -17.02 6.22
N TYR A 315 6.16 -15.74 6.33
CA TYR A 315 6.87 -15.01 5.25
C TYR A 315 8.29 -15.55 5.03
N MET A 316 9.01 -15.94 6.08
CA MET A 316 10.30 -16.64 5.93
C MET A 316 10.13 -17.94 5.14
N PHE A 317 9.09 -18.72 5.46
CA PHE A 317 8.79 -19.96 4.74
C PHE A 317 8.42 -19.68 3.27
N ILE A 318 7.63 -18.62 3.00
CA ILE A 318 7.31 -18.17 1.64
C ILE A 318 8.59 -17.90 0.85
N CYS A 319 9.55 -17.16 1.40
CA CYS A 319 10.81 -16.84 0.73
C CYS A 319 11.63 -18.12 0.42
N ILE A 320 11.72 -19.07 1.37
CA ILE A 320 12.42 -20.33 1.18
C ILE A 320 11.72 -21.18 0.10
N PHE A 321 10.39 -21.27 0.15
CA PHE A 321 9.62 -22.05 -0.81
C PHE A 321 9.68 -21.43 -2.21
N ALA A 322 9.63 -20.10 -2.31
CA ALA A 322 9.73 -19.37 -3.57
C ALA A 322 11.05 -19.65 -4.31
N PHE A 323 12.15 -19.87 -3.57
CA PHE A 323 13.45 -20.23 -4.16
C PHE A 323 13.38 -21.52 -5.01
N PHE A 324 12.49 -22.43 -4.65
CA PHE A 324 12.29 -23.72 -5.38
C PHE A 324 11.09 -23.68 -6.35
N MET A 325 10.46 -22.52 -6.50
CA MET A 325 9.26 -22.39 -7.34
C MET A 325 9.61 -22.42 -8.82
N ASN A 326 8.92 -23.28 -9.59
CA ASN A 326 9.05 -23.41 -11.04
C ASN A 326 7.72 -23.68 -11.76
N SER A 327 6.60 -23.62 -11.06
CA SER A 327 5.30 -24.00 -11.61
C SER A 327 4.16 -23.20 -11.01
N LEU A 328 3.08 -23.00 -11.78
CA LEU A 328 1.93 -22.20 -11.41
C LEU A 328 1.23 -22.70 -10.13
N TRP A 329 1.12 -24.02 -9.92
CA TRP A 329 0.49 -24.54 -8.70
C TRP A 329 1.25 -24.14 -7.43
N GLN A 330 2.58 -24.05 -7.49
CA GLN A 330 3.42 -23.57 -6.38
C GLN A 330 3.16 -22.08 -6.10
N PHE A 331 2.98 -21.27 -7.15
CA PHE A 331 2.55 -19.87 -7.00
C PHE A 331 1.20 -19.77 -6.28
N TRP A 332 0.24 -20.64 -6.58
CA TRP A 332 -1.03 -20.70 -5.85
C TRP A 332 -0.86 -21.07 -4.37
N VAL A 333 0.04 -21.99 -4.06
CA VAL A 333 0.38 -22.32 -2.65
C VAL A 333 0.96 -21.09 -1.94
N LEU A 334 1.89 -20.37 -2.58
CA LEU A 334 2.45 -19.12 -2.02
C LEU A 334 1.36 -18.06 -1.82
N ALA A 335 0.45 -17.90 -2.76
CA ALA A 335 -0.67 -16.98 -2.65
C ALA A 335 -1.56 -17.30 -1.43
N VAL A 336 -1.89 -18.58 -1.20
CA VAL A 336 -2.64 -18.99 -0.01
C VAL A 336 -1.85 -18.72 1.28
N LEU A 337 -0.56 -19.01 1.31
CA LEU A 337 0.30 -18.71 2.47
C LEU A 337 0.35 -17.20 2.75
N CYS A 338 0.52 -16.35 1.72
CA CYS A 338 0.42 -14.91 1.87
C CYS A 338 -0.90 -14.49 2.49
N ALA A 339 -2.03 -15.02 1.96
CA ALA A 339 -3.36 -14.70 2.47
C ALA A 339 -3.52 -15.02 3.96
N THR A 340 -2.87 -16.09 4.45
CA THR A 340 -2.96 -16.48 5.87
C THR A 340 -2.44 -15.41 6.82
N SER A 341 -1.48 -14.60 6.41
CA SER A 341 -0.74 -13.72 7.34
C SER A 341 -0.71 -12.25 6.93
N GLN A 342 -0.90 -11.93 5.65
CA GLN A 342 -0.73 -10.57 5.12
C GLN A 342 -1.54 -9.52 5.86
N GLY A 343 -2.85 -9.71 5.98
CA GLY A 343 -3.73 -8.76 6.66
C GLY A 343 -3.48 -8.71 8.17
N GLY A 344 -3.26 -9.88 8.78
CA GLY A 344 -3.03 -9.99 10.21
C GLY A 344 -1.74 -9.32 10.67
N ILE A 345 -0.62 -9.55 9.98
CA ILE A 345 0.67 -8.98 10.36
C ILE A 345 0.67 -7.45 10.24
N GLN A 346 0.12 -6.90 9.15
CA GLN A 346 0.04 -5.45 8.95
C GLN A 346 -0.89 -4.80 9.99
N ALA A 347 -2.07 -5.38 10.19
CA ALA A 347 -3.07 -4.85 11.12
C ALA A 347 -2.62 -4.88 12.58
N LEU A 348 -2.00 -5.99 13.02
CA LEU A 348 -1.46 -6.10 14.37
C LEU A 348 -0.25 -5.21 14.57
N SER A 349 0.57 -5.01 13.53
CA SER A 349 1.69 -4.05 13.60
C SER A 349 1.17 -2.63 13.84
N ARG A 350 0.16 -2.19 13.11
CA ARG A 350 -0.48 -0.88 13.32
C ARG A 350 -1.03 -0.73 14.74
N SER A 351 -1.77 -1.71 15.23
CA SER A 351 -2.39 -1.64 16.57
C SER A 351 -1.35 -1.74 17.69
N MET A 352 -0.34 -2.60 17.57
CA MET A 352 0.76 -2.70 18.55
C MET A 352 1.54 -1.39 18.65
N TYR A 353 1.80 -0.74 17.52
CA TYR A 353 2.44 0.57 17.52
C TYR A 353 1.58 1.62 18.22
N GLY A 354 0.28 1.67 17.90
CA GLY A 354 -0.68 2.56 18.55
C GLY A 354 -0.71 2.41 20.08
N LYS A 355 -0.53 1.19 20.60
CA LYS A 355 -0.43 0.91 22.04
C LYS A 355 0.90 1.38 22.67
N LEU A 356 1.96 1.48 21.88
CA LEU A 356 3.28 1.95 22.35
C LEU A 356 3.40 3.47 22.39
N ILE A 357 2.47 4.21 21.79
CA ILE A 357 2.48 5.67 21.79
C ILE A 357 2.30 6.19 23.22
N PRO A 358 3.31 6.93 23.76
CA PRO A 358 3.28 7.36 25.17
C PRO A 358 2.30 8.49 25.42
N ASP A 359 2.02 9.33 24.43
CA ASP A 359 1.12 10.46 24.50
C ASP A 359 0.13 10.43 23.32
N LYS A 360 -1.11 10.10 23.59
CA LYS A 360 -2.18 10.02 22.57
C LYS A 360 -2.50 11.37 21.93
N ASP A 361 -2.21 12.47 22.60
CA ASP A 361 -2.35 13.82 22.03
C ASP A 361 -1.35 14.10 20.92
N ARG A 362 -0.34 13.23 20.75
CA ARG A 362 0.68 13.26 19.69
C ARG A 362 0.62 12.05 18.77
N SER A 363 -0.50 11.35 18.73
CA SER A 363 -0.65 10.12 17.94
C SER A 363 -0.41 10.33 16.42
N GLY A 364 -0.79 11.48 15.87
CA GLY A 364 -0.52 11.83 14.49
C GLY A 364 0.97 11.91 14.18
N GLU A 365 1.74 12.58 15.02
CA GLU A 365 3.19 12.68 14.89
C GLU A 365 3.86 11.31 14.95
N PHE A 366 3.50 10.47 15.92
CA PHE A 366 4.04 9.12 16.04
C PHE A 366 3.67 8.23 14.85
N PHE A 367 2.43 8.26 14.38
CA PHE A 367 2.02 7.52 13.18
C PHE A 367 2.69 8.05 11.91
N GLY A 368 2.98 9.35 11.82
CA GLY A 368 3.81 9.91 10.76
C GLY A 368 5.20 9.29 10.72
N PHE A 369 5.85 9.07 11.88
CA PHE A 369 7.11 8.34 11.94
C PHE A 369 6.96 6.85 11.58
N PHE A 370 5.91 6.20 12.03
CA PHE A 370 5.62 4.81 11.67
C PHE A 370 5.48 4.64 10.14
N ASP A 371 4.79 5.56 9.49
CA ASP A 371 4.58 5.56 8.05
C ASP A 371 5.90 5.68 7.26
N ILE A 372 6.85 6.51 7.73
CA ILE A 372 8.19 6.60 7.11
C ILE A 372 8.81 5.21 6.97
N PHE A 373 8.86 4.44 8.06
CA PHE A 373 9.49 3.12 8.05
C PHE A 373 8.75 2.15 7.12
N GLY A 374 7.42 2.21 7.08
CA GLY A 374 6.62 1.44 6.12
C GLY A 374 6.89 1.83 4.66
N LYS A 375 7.08 3.11 4.35
CA LYS A 375 7.38 3.59 2.98
C LYS A 375 8.81 3.25 2.54
N PHE A 376 9.80 3.47 3.41
CA PHE A 376 11.19 3.09 3.09
C PHE A 376 11.34 1.59 2.89
N SER A 377 10.63 0.76 3.65
CA SER A 377 10.63 -0.69 3.47
C SER A 377 10.08 -1.09 2.09
N SER A 378 9.03 -0.44 1.61
CA SER A 378 8.48 -0.71 0.28
C SER A 378 9.41 -0.36 -0.88
N ILE A 379 10.43 0.46 -0.64
CA ILE A 379 11.44 0.85 -1.65
C ILE A 379 12.68 -0.04 -1.54
N MET A 380 13.14 -0.31 -0.32
CA MET A 380 14.43 -0.94 -0.06
C MET A 380 14.46 -2.41 -0.52
N GLY A 381 13.44 -3.17 -0.21
CA GLY A 381 13.37 -4.59 -0.56
C GLY A 381 13.42 -4.85 -2.07
N PRO A 382 12.52 -4.27 -2.88
CA PRO A 382 12.60 -4.39 -4.34
C PRO A 382 13.92 -3.89 -4.92
N ALA A 383 14.48 -2.80 -4.38
CA ALA A 383 15.79 -2.30 -4.80
C ALA A 383 16.92 -3.30 -4.51
N LEU A 384 16.92 -3.93 -3.34
CA LEU A 384 17.89 -4.99 -2.99
C LEU A 384 17.76 -6.20 -3.92
N VAL A 385 16.53 -6.65 -4.22
CA VAL A 385 16.29 -7.73 -5.19
C VAL A 385 16.86 -7.35 -6.55
N GLY A 386 16.61 -6.13 -7.03
CA GLY A 386 17.16 -5.65 -8.29
C GLY A 386 18.69 -5.63 -8.34
N VAL A 387 19.33 -5.12 -7.27
CA VAL A 387 20.80 -5.10 -7.16
C VAL A 387 21.37 -6.51 -7.13
N VAL A 388 20.82 -7.41 -6.31
CA VAL A 388 21.27 -8.81 -6.22
C VAL A 388 21.12 -9.52 -7.56
N SER A 389 19.97 -9.39 -8.21
CA SER A 389 19.72 -9.97 -9.53
C SER A 389 20.73 -9.47 -10.56
N SER A 390 21.03 -8.17 -10.59
CA SER A 390 22.01 -7.58 -11.50
C SER A 390 23.43 -8.08 -11.23
N VAL A 391 23.83 -8.19 -9.97
CA VAL A 391 25.16 -8.69 -9.57
C VAL A 391 25.32 -10.17 -9.95
N VAL A 392 24.29 -10.98 -9.70
CA VAL A 392 24.31 -12.41 -10.05
C VAL A 392 24.35 -12.59 -11.57
N ALA A 393 23.49 -11.89 -12.31
CA ALA A 393 23.47 -11.96 -13.78
C ALA A 393 24.82 -11.54 -14.38
N ASN A 394 25.39 -10.41 -13.97
CA ASN A 394 26.70 -9.97 -14.43
C ASN A 394 27.84 -10.94 -14.03
N GLY A 395 27.75 -11.56 -12.87
CA GLY A 395 28.69 -12.58 -12.43
C GLY A 395 28.62 -13.84 -13.30
N MET A 396 27.44 -14.30 -13.65
CA MET A 396 27.22 -15.45 -14.53
C MET A 396 27.69 -15.17 -15.96
N LEU A 397 27.36 -13.98 -16.52
CA LEU A 397 27.84 -13.55 -17.83
C LEU A 397 29.37 -13.42 -17.85
N GLY A 398 29.96 -12.82 -16.83
CA GLY A 398 31.41 -12.71 -16.69
C GLY A 398 32.12 -14.06 -16.61
N ALA A 399 31.53 -15.05 -15.96
CA ALA A 399 32.03 -16.44 -15.93
C ALA A 399 31.99 -17.10 -17.31
N GLN A 400 31.11 -16.64 -18.21
CA GLN A 400 31.03 -17.09 -19.64
C GLN A 400 31.85 -16.21 -20.57
N GLY A 401 32.58 -15.21 -20.07
CA GLY A 401 33.35 -14.26 -20.87
C GLY A 401 32.47 -13.24 -21.61
N LEU A 402 31.21 -13.06 -21.19
CA LEU A 402 30.23 -12.17 -21.80
C LEU A 402 30.02 -10.92 -20.91
N THR A 403 29.53 -9.86 -21.53
CA THR A 403 29.04 -8.67 -20.83
C THR A 403 27.57 -8.45 -21.18
N ALA A 404 26.83 -7.68 -20.35
CA ALA A 404 25.44 -7.35 -20.61
C ALA A 404 25.21 -6.69 -22.01
N GLN A 405 26.25 -6.09 -22.60
CA GLN A 405 26.20 -5.50 -23.93
C GLN A 405 26.47 -6.52 -25.08
N THR A 406 27.08 -7.64 -24.76
CA THR A 406 27.47 -8.68 -25.74
C THR A 406 26.64 -9.96 -25.64
N ALA A 407 25.85 -10.10 -24.58
CA ALA A 407 24.98 -11.25 -24.39
C ALA A 407 23.70 -11.10 -25.24
N THR A 408 23.22 -12.22 -25.77
CA THR A 408 21.91 -12.30 -26.46
C THR A 408 20.81 -12.42 -25.39
N ALA A 409 19.54 -12.11 -25.75
CA ALA A 409 18.41 -12.21 -24.84
C ALA A 409 18.29 -13.61 -24.19
N GLU A 410 18.56 -14.70 -24.98
CA GLU A 410 18.56 -16.07 -24.46
C GLU A 410 19.68 -16.40 -23.45
N GLN A 411 20.71 -15.53 -23.35
CA GLN A 411 21.83 -15.71 -22.41
C GLN A 411 21.67 -14.86 -21.15
N ILE A 412 20.69 -13.94 -21.15
CA ILE A 412 20.38 -13.07 -20.02
C ILE A 412 19.22 -13.67 -19.18
N ASP A 413 18.31 -14.41 -19.82
CA ASP A 413 17.23 -15.16 -19.18
C ASP A 413 17.77 -16.51 -18.64
#